data_f0be2acbe7ef814522a2e69b0e4bb694
#
_entry.id   f0be2acbe7ef814522a2e69b0e4bb694
#
_cell.length_a   1.000
_cell.length_b   1.000
_cell.length_c   1.000
_cell.angle_alpha   90.00
_cell.angle_beta   90.00
_cell.angle_gamma   90.00
#
_symmetry.space_group_name_H-M   'P 1'
#
loop_
_entity.id
_entity.type
_entity.pdbx_description
1 polymer ?
#
loop_
_entity_poly.entity_id
_entity_poly.type
_entity_poly.pdbx_seq_one_letter_code
_entity_poly.pdbx_strand_id
1 'polypeptide(L)'
;MDRIEKSNLSRQFLFRSKDINHFKSSTAAGAVQEMNPSMNITALQEKVAPDTENIFGDKFYDKLSGVCTALDNVEARLYVDQRCVFYRLPMLESGTLGTKGNTQVVVPGLTENYGATRDPPEKSIPVCTLKNFPNQIQHTLQWARDYFEGEFKQSAEEVNSYLSQSPEDYLATLQPNNKTETLQIIRQTLVDDRPTTFEDCVGWARLKFEDLFNNQIRQLLHNFPEDQVTSTGTQFWSGSKRCPKSLNFDLDSKCEDAEMCNHLDFVVAASNLRATMYGIKGRTDKEYFKTTLSDVIVSDFTPVDGVKIAANDEEAKANDENNMDTGDAEPDKIWNSLPKQSDLAGFKLSPIDFDKDLDDHMLFVTACSNLRALNYSIPTEDTHRSRAIAGRIIPAIATTTALVTGLICMELYKIVGTSRKSETIEVYKNGFLNLAVPFMTLSEPTAPKKTKCMLKGKEWEWTSWDSLDFNLGNITLGEFMDHFEKEYNLEISMLSYGVSIIYSFFANKKKVEERKAMRMTDVITSITKKEFPPDQLFILLEVIANDKDTDEDVDLPYIRFRYQ
;
A
#
# COMPACT_ATOMS: atom_id res chain seq x y z
N MET A 1 4.97 -10.47 12.13
CA MET A 1 4.46 -9.46 13.10
C MET A 1 2.94 -9.38 13.15
N ASP A 2 2.22 -10.11 12.28
CA ASP A 2 0.76 -10.11 12.27
C ASP A 2 0.16 -10.71 13.53
N ARG A 3 -0.98 -10.14 13.95
CA ARG A 3 -1.79 -10.65 15.04
C ARG A 3 -3.01 -11.40 14.53
N ILE A 4 -3.55 -12.27 15.37
CA ILE A 4 -4.72 -13.06 15.05
C ILE A 4 -5.97 -12.20 15.24
N GLU A 5 -6.76 -12.06 14.19
CA GLU A 5 -8.06 -11.40 14.20
C GLU A 5 -9.20 -12.41 14.28
N LYS A 6 -10.37 -11.98 14.75
CA LYS A 6 -11.56 -12.83 14.83
C LYS A 6 -11.94 -13.41 13.46
N SER A 7 -11.80 -12.63 12.39
CA SER A 7 -12.07 -13.05 11.01
C SER A 7 -11.16 -14.21 10.54
N ASN A 8 -9.96 -14.34 11.10
CA ASN A 8 -9.03 -15.41 10.73
C ASN A 8 -9.51 -16.80 11.16
N LEU A 9 -10.29 -16.88 12.23
CA LEU A 9 -10.77 -18.15 12.80
C LEU A 9 -11.69 -18.94 11.84
N SER A 10 -12.25 -18.28 10.83
CA SER A 10 -13.07 -18.92 9.81
C SER A 10 -12.30 -19.88 8.89
N ARG A 11 -10.97 -19.73 8.78
CA ARG A 11 -10.13 -20.47 7.83
C ARG A 11 -8.77 -20.91 8.33
N GLN A 12 -8.21 -20.24 9.34
CA GLN A 12 -6.89 -20.57 9.90
C GLN A 12 -7.06 -21.51 11.09
N PHE A 13 -7.11 -22.81 10.82
CA PHE A 13 -7.51 -23.85 11.77
C PHE A 13 -6.58 -24.03 12.97
N LEU A 14 -5.35 -23.49 12.92
CA LEU A 14 -4.40 -23.53 14.04
C LEU A 14 -4.81 -22.59 15.19
N PHE A 15 -5.71 -21.63 14.94
CA PHE A 15 -6.07 -20.61 15.92
C PHE A 15 -7.44 -20.87 16.55
N ARG A 16 -7.60 -20.40 17.78
CA ARG A 16 -8.83 -20.49 18.58
C ARG A 16 -9.21 -19.09 19.10
N SER A 17 -10.41 -18.94 19.64
CA SER A 17 -10.89 -17.64 20.17
C SER A 17 -9.99 -17.07 21.26
N LYS A 18 -9.32 -17.92 22.05
CA LYS A 18 -8.36 -17.50 23.08
C LYS A 18 -7.08 -16.87 22.51
N ASP A 19 -6.80 -17.11 21.23
CA ASP A 19 -5.56 -16.69 20.56
C ASP A 19 -5.72 -15.32 19.86
N ILE A 20 -6.92 -14.72 19.87
CA ILE A 20 -7.16 -13.40 19.29
C ILE A 20 -6.20 -12.38 19.92
N ASN A 21 -5.63 -11.49 19.10
CA ASN A 21 -4.60 -10.51 19.43
C ASN A 21 -3.21 -11.07 19.76
N HIS A 22 -3.00 -12.40 19.78
CA HIS A 22 -1.66 -12.98 19.85
C HIS A 22 -0.98 -12.96 18.49
N PHE A 23 0.37 -13.08 18.47
CA PHE A 23 1.12 -13.15 17.22
C PHE A 23 0.84 -14.44 16.46
N LYS A 24 0.60 -14.35 15.15
CA LYS A 24 0.31 -15.51 14.30
C LYS A 24 1.45 -16.54 14.30
N SER A 25 2.71 -16.09 14.18
CA SER A 25 3.86 -16.97 14.07
C SER A 25 4.07 -17.83 15.31
N SER A 26 4.09 -17.21 16.50
CA SER A 26 4.32 -17.94 17.77
C SER A 26 3.14 -18.84 18.12
N THR A 27 1.90 -18.41 17.88
CA THR A 27 0.71 -19.24 18.12
C THR A 27 0.67 -20.44 17.18
N ALA A 28 0.96 -20.22 15.88
CA ALA A 28 1.03 -21.33 14.92
C ALA A 28 2.11 -22.34 15.26
N ALA A 29 3.31 -21.86 15.65
CA ALA A 29 4.40 -22.73 16.07
C ALA A 29 4.01 -23.59 17.28
N GLY A 30 3.38 -23.01 18.31
CA GLY A 30 2.88 -23.74 19.47
C GLY A 30 1.85 -24.81 19.10
N ALA A 31 0.85 -24.45 18.29
CA ALA A 31 -0.17 -25.39 17.85
C ALA A 31 0.40 -26.55 17.01
N VAL A 32 1.36 -26.29 16.12
CA VAL A 32 2.02 -27.34 15.33
C VAL A 32 2.93 -28.20 16.21
N GLN A 33 3.62 -27.63 17.20
CA GLN A 33 4.43 -28.37 18.13
C GLN A 33 3.61 -29.35 18.99
N GLU A 34 2.37 -28.98 19.35
CA GLU A 34 1.43 -29.90 20.01
C GLU A 34 1.03 -31.07 19.11
N MET A 35 0.85 -30.82 17.79
CA MET A 35 0.49 -31.86 16.82
C MET A 35 1.66 -32.78 16.50
N ASN A 36 2.87 -32.23 16.39
CA ASN A 36 4.08 -32.98 16.08
C ASN A 36 5.27 -32.47 16.90
N PRO A 37 5.51 -33.03 18.09
CA PRO A 37 6.59 -32.62 18.97
C PRO A 37 8.01 -32.80 18.40
N SER A 38 8.16 -33.61 17.34
CA SER A 38 9.48 -33.83 16.69
C SER A 38 9.90 -32.73 15.75
N MET A 39 9.01 -31.80 15.40
CA MET A 39 9.34 -30.67 14.53
C MET A 39 10.16 -29.63 15.27
N ASN A 40 11.25 -29.18 14.64
CA ASN A 40 12.03 -28.04 15.11
C ASN A 40 11.49 -26.76 14.45
N ILE A 41 10.78 -25.93 15.20
CA ILE A 41 10.11 -24.73 14.67
C ILE A 41 10.68 -23.51 15.37
N THR A 42 11.14 -22.53 14.57
CA THR A 42 11.54 -21.21 15.04
C THR A 42 10.51 -20.18 14.57
N ALA A 43 9.77 -19.60 15.52
CA ALA A 43 8.81 -18.54 15.22
C ALA A 43 9.49 -17.18 15.26
N LEU A 44 9.42 -16.44 14.15
CA LEU A 44 9.91 -15.07 14.05
C LEU A 44 8.73 -14.10 14.03
N GLN A 45 8.84 -12.98 14.73
CA GLN A 45 7.78 -11.97 14.84
C GLN A 45 8.06 -10.73 13.98
N GLU A 46 9.03 -10.84 13.09
CA GLU A 46 9.46 -9.77 12.20
C GLU A 46 8.75 -9.84 10.84
N LYS A 47 8.64 -8.70 10.19
CA LYS A 47 8.16 -8.60 8.81
C LYS A 47 9.29 -9.01 7.86
N VAL A 48 8.99 -9.78 6.83
CA VAL A 48 9.96 -10.08 5.75
C VAL A 48 9.82 -8.97 4.68
N ALA A 49 10.74 -8.02 4.69
CA ALA A 49 10.70 -6.83 3.83
C ALA A 49 12.12 -6.21 3.71
N PRO A 50 12.34 -5.26 2.79
CA PRO A 50 13.65 -4.61 2.61
C PRO A 50 14.23 -3.94 3.86
N ASP A 51 13.37 -3.43 4.75
CA ASP A 51 13.76 -2.80 6.00
C ASP A 51 14.24 -3.78 7.09
N THR A 52 14.06 -5.08 6.87
CA THR A 52 14.47 -6.15 7.80
C THR A 52 15.53 -7.09 7.22
N GLU A 53 16.26 -6.67 6.20
CA GLU A 53 17.36 -7.47 5.60
C GLU A 53 18.52 -7.71 6.57
N ASN A 54 18.65 -6.92 7.63
CA ASN A 54 19.56 -7.18 8.73
C ASN A 54 19.22 -8.45 9.54
N ILE A 55 17.97 -8.91 9.49
CA ILE A 55 17.48 -10.15 10.14
C ILE A 55 17.39 -11.26 9.09
N PHE A 56 16.78 -10.98 7.94
CA PHE A 56 16.58 -11.90 6.82
C PHE A 56 17.61 -11.65 5.73
N GLY A 57 18.89 -11.65 6.10
CA GLY A 57 20.01 -11.43 5.19
C GLY A 57 20.67 -12.75 4.72
N ASP A 58 21.90 -12.62 4.22
CA ASP A 58 22.67 -13.73 3.61
C ASP A 58 22.72 -14.97 4.51
N LYS A 59 23.04 -14.80 5.80
CA LYS A 59 23.15 -15.91 6.76
C LYS A 59 21.82 -16.62 7.05
N PHE A 60 20.71 -15.94 6.82
CA PHE A 60 19.38 -16.53 6.97
C PHE A 60 19.04 -17.40 5.75
N TYR A 61 19.14 -16.84 4.56
CA TYR A 61 18.76 -17.53 3.32
C TYR A 61 19.69 -18.68 2.97
N ASP A 62 20.99 -18.59 3.25
CA ASP A 62 21.97 -19.66 3.01
C ASP A 62 21.65 -20.97 3.74
N LYS A 63 20.86 -20.90 4.81
CA LYS A 63 20.46 -22.09 5.59
C LYS A 63 19.17 -22.73 5.10
N LEU A 64 18.45 -22.07 4.19
CA LEU A 64 17.17 -22.57 3.72
C LEU A 64 17.33 -23.59 2.62
N SER A 65 16.49 -24.61 2.62
CA SER A 65 16.36 -25.58 1.51
C SER A 65 15.28 -25.17 0.51
N GLY A 66 14.42 -24.22 0.88
CA GLY A 66 13.34 -23.69 0.05
C GLY A 66 12.42 -22.78 0.87
N VAL A 67 11.49 -22.13 0.18
CA VAL A 67 10.54 -21.19 0.77
C VAL A 67 9.11 -21.56 0.36
N CYS A 68 8.18 -21.57 1.31
CA CYS A 68 6.75 -21.68 1.04
C CYS A 68 6.09 -20.35 1.40
N THR A 69 5.35 -19.75 0.46
CA THR A 69 4.66 -18.48 0.66
C THR A 69 3.15 -18.68 0.78
N ALA A 70 2.55 -17.95 1.71
CA ALA A 70 1.10 -17.84 1.89
C ALA A 70 0.76 -16.37 2.19
N LEU A 71 1.14 -15.50 1.25
CA LEU A 71 1.07 -14.04 1.37
C LEU A 71 -0.22 -13.51 0.76
N ASP A 72 -0.66 -12.34 1.21
CA ASP A 72 -1.93 -11.70 0.81
C ASP A 72 -1.75 -10.48 -0.09
N ASN A 73 -0.51 -10.07 -0.38
CA ASN A 73 -0.23 -8.97 -1.28
C ASN A 73 0.88 -9.29 -2.28
N VAL A 74 0.81 -8.67 -3.45
CA VAL A 74 1.73 -8.92 -4.58
C VAL A 74 3.13 -8.40 -4.29
N GLU A 75 3.27 -7.28 -3.59
CA GLU A 75 4.56 -6.68 -3.27
C GLU A 75 5.43 -7.62 -2.44
N ALA A 76 4.86 -8.19 -1.37
CA ALA A 76 5.56 -9.16 -0.53
C ALA A 76 5.93 -10.44 -1.29
N ARG A 77 5.06 -10.92 -2.19
CA ARG A 77 5.35 -12.08 -3.05
C ARG A 77 6.53 -11.81 -3.96
N LEU A 78 6.54 -10.66 -4.64
CA LEU A 78 7.64 -10.24 -5.52
C LEU A 78 8.95 -10.06 -4.75
N TYR A 79 8.90 -9.49 -3.56
CA TYR A 79 10.08 -9.34 -2.71
C TYR A 79 10.68 -10.71 -2.34
N VAL A 80 9.86 -11.63 -1.85
CA VAL A 80 10.33 -12.99 -1.50
C VAL A 80 10.82 -13.75 -2.72
N ASP A 81 10.13 -13.63 -3.87
CA ASP A 81 10.57 -14.20 -5.15
C ASP A 81 11.95 -13.71 -5.55
N GLN A 82 12.21 -12.38 -5.48
CA GLN A 82 13.52 -11.81 -5.77
C GLN A 82 14.61 -12.36 -4.84
N ARG A 83 14.31 -12.57 -3.55
CA ARG A 83 15.25 -13.24 -2.63
C ARG A 83 15.50 -14.68 -3.02
N CYS A 84 14.44 -15.43 -3.39
CA CYS A 84 14.57 -16.79 -3.85
C CYS A 84 15.41 -16.90 -5.13
N VAL A 85 15.24 -15.97 -6.07
CA VAL A 85 16.08 -15.90 -7.29
C VAL A 85 17.54 -15.64 -6.91
N PHE A 86 17.79 -14.65 -6.07
CA PHE A 86 19.13 -14.26 -5.63
C PHE A 86 19.90 -15.39 -4.95
N TYR A 87 19.24 -16.13 -4.03
CA TYR A 87 19.85 -17.25 -3.30
C TYR A 87 19.67 -18.61 -4.01
N ARG A 88 19.06 -18.61 -5.19
CA ARG A 88 18.76 -19.84 -5.97
C ARG A 88 17.99 -20.88 -5.14
N LEU A 89 16.97 -20.42 -4.42
CA LEU A 89 16.11 -21.26 -3.59
C LEU A 89 14.82 -21.62 -4.34
N PRO A 90 14.35 -22.87 -4.24
CA PRO A 90 13.02 -23.21 -4.72
C PRO A 90 11.96 -22.51 -3.87
N MET A 91 10.88 -22.07 -4.53
CA MET A 91 9.75 -21.43 -3.87
C MET A 91 8.44 -22.12 -4.27
N LEU A 92 7.60 -22.37 -3.30
CA LEU A 92 6.22 -22.81 -3.48
C LEU A 92 5.30 -21.66 -3.10
N GLU A 93 4.65 -21.08 -4.11
CA GLU A 93 3.75 -19.94 -3.93
C GLU A 93 2.30 -20.42 -3.96
N SER A 94 1.45 -19.79 -3.12
CA SER A 94 0.04 -20.12 -3.05
C SER A 94 -0.84 -18.90 -2.78
N GLY A 95 -2.03 -18.90 -3.41
CA GLY A 95 -3.02 -17.87 -3.21
C GLY A 95 -4.44 -18.41 -3.18
N THR A 96 -5.31 -17.70 -2.45
CA THR A 96 -6.75 -17.99 -2.42
C THR A 96 -7.55 -16.70 -2.55
N LEU A 97 -8.67 -16.76 -3.29
CA LEU A 97 -9.63 -15.68 -3.44
C LEU A 97 -11.05 -16.28 -3.46
N GLY A 98 -11.70 -16.34 -2.30
CA GLY A 98 -13.00 -16.99 -2.13
C GLY A 98 -12.92 -18.48 -2.51
N THR A 99 -13.69 -18.86 -3.51
CA THR A 99 -13.71 -20.22 -4.06
C THR A 99 -12.57 -20.53 -5.00
N LYS A 100 -11.81 -19.52 -5.43
CA LYS A 100 -10.66 -19.66 -6.34
C LYS A 100 -9.38 -19.88 -5.55
N GLY A 101 -8.49 -20.70 -6.09
CA GLY A 101 -7.15 -20.90 -5.53
C GLY A 101 -6.14 -21.19 -6.64
N ASN A 102 -4.89 -20.86 -6.36
CA ASN A 102 -3.76 -21.16 -7.26
C ASN A 102 -2.53 -21.60 -6.45
N THR A 103 -1.71 -22.40 -7.09
CA THR A 103 -0.37 -22.79 -6.62
C THR A 103 0.62 -22.66 -7.76
N GLN A 104 1.81 -22.16 -7.45
CA GLN A 104 2.89 -22.04 -8.42
C GLN A 104 4.17 -22.63 -7.83
N VAL A 105 4.86 -23.41 -8.66
CA VAL A 105 6.13 -24.02 -8.31
C VAL A 105 7.25 -23.29 -9.01
N VAL A 106 8.22 -22.83 -8.25
CA VAL A 106 9.40 -22.13 -8.73
C VAL A 106 10.64 -22.94 -8.35
N VAL A 107 11.34 -23.46 -9.38
CA VAL A 107 12.55 -24.27 -9.21
C VAL A 107 13.71 -23.62 -9.94
N PRO A 108 14.82 -23.29 -9.24
CA PRO A 108 15.96 -22.61 -9.83
C PRO A 108 16.52 -23.29 -11.08
N GLY A 109 16.65 -22.50 -12.15
CA GLY A 109 17.18 -22.97 -13.44
C GLY A 109 16.25 -23.85 -14.26
N LEU A 110 15.11 -24.28 -13.71
CA LEU A 110 14.15 -25.17 -14.38
C LEU A 110 12.86 -24.45 -14.77
N THR A 111 12.33 -23.60 -13.89
CA THR A 111 11.10 -22.83 -14.15
C THR A 111 11.39 -21.34 -14.17
N GLU A 112 10.48 -20.57 -14.74
CA GLU A 112 10.47 -19.14 -14.50
C GLU A 112 10.19 -18.85 -13.02
N ASN A 113 10.59 -17.66 -12.55
CA ASN A 113 10.28 -17.18 -11.21
C ASN A 113 8.87 -16.55 -11.17
N TYR A 114 8.32 -16.31 -9.99
CA TYR A 114 6.98 -15.73 -9.81
C TYR A 114 6.83 -14.37 -10.51
N GLY A 115 7.84 -13.50 -10.41
CA GLY A 115 7.82 -12.17 -11.01
C GLY A 115 8.01 -12.11 -12.53
N ALA A 116 8.31 -13.24 -13.21
CA ALA A 116 8.46 -13.29 -14.67
C ALA A 116 7.12 -13.04 -15.39
N THR A 117 6.01 -13.48 -14.80
CA THR A 117 4.64 -13.16 -15.24
C THR A 117 4.01 -12.21 -14.23
N ARG A 118 3.67 -11.01 -14.67
CA ARG A 118 2.98 -10.04 -13.81
C ARG A 118 1.48 -10.20 -13.98
N ASP A 119 0.78 -10.39 -12.87
CA ASP A 119 -0.65 -10.16 -12.84
C ASP A 119 -0.94 -8.72 -13.28
N PRO A 120 -2.03 -8.48 -14.05
CA PRO A 120 -2.43 -7.11 -14.35
C PRO A 120 -2.53 -6.31 -13.04
N PRO A 121 -2.01 -5.08 -12.99
CA PRO A 121 -2.12 -4.27 -11.79
C PRO A 121 -3.60 -4.16 -11.39
N GLU A 122 -3.88 -4.27 -10.09
CA GLU A 122 -5.21 -4.00 -9.58
C GLU A 122 -5.65 -2.63 -10.08
N LYS A 123 -6.81 -2.58 -10.72
CA LYS A 123 -7.37 -1.32 -11.19
C LYS A 123 -7.70 -0.48 -9.97
N SER A 124 -6.85 0.48 -9.66
CA SER A 124 -7.19 1.49 -8.67
C SER A 124 -8.42 2.28 -9.13
N ILE A 125 -9.30 2.61 -8.19
CA ILE A 125 -10.44 3.46 -8.50
C ILE A 125 -9.88 4.84 -8.87
N PRO A 126 -10.24 5.40 -10.05
CA PRO A 126 -9.80 6.73 -10.43
C PRO A 126 -10.15 7.77 -9.37
N VAL A 127 -9.25 8.72 -9.09
CA VAL A 127 -9.43 9.72 -8.02
C VAL A 127 -10.68 10.57 -8.27
N CYS A 128 -10.94 10.97 -9.53
CA CYS A 128 -12.15 11.70 -9.88
C CYS A 128 -13.43 10.89 -9.62
N THR A 129 -13.42 9.59 -9.87
CA THR A 129 -14.54 8.68 -9.57
C THR A 129 -14.75 8.59 -8.06
N LEU A 130 -13.69 8.47 -7.29
CA LEU A 130 -13.77 8.37 -5.84
C LEU A 130 -14.31 9.67 -5.21
N LYS A 131 -13.74 10.82 -5.61
CA LYS A 131 -14.08 12.12 -5.03
C LYS A 131 -15.40 12.71 -5.55
N ASN A 132 -15.66 12.63 -6.87
CA ASN A 132 -16.73 13.42 -7.48
C ASN A 132 -17.81 12.60 -8.18
N PHE A 133 -17.50 11.43 -8.73
CA PHE A 133 -18.43 10.66 -9.60
C PHE A 133 -18.57 9.19 -9.21
N PRO A 134 -18.87 8.87 -7.93
CA PRO A 134 -19.07 7.49 -7.52
C PRO A 134 -20.28 6.87 -8.23
N ASN A 135 -20.19 5.58 -8.54
CA ASN A 135 -21.29 4.86 -9.21
C ASN A 135 -21.54 3.45 -8.61
N GLN A 136 -20.73 3.03 -7.66
CA GLN A 136 -20.83 1.77 -6.93
C GLN A 136 -20.56 1.99 -5.44
N ILE A 137 -21.13 1.12 -4.60
CA ILE A 137 -20.97 1.22 -3.15
C ILE A 137 -19.52 1.09 -2.69
N GLN A 138 -18.67 0.36 -3.43
CA GLN A 138 -17.23 0.25 -3.15
C GLN A 138 -16.54 1.62 -3.24
N HIS A 139 -17.00 2.49 -4.15
CA HIS A 139 -16.45 3.85 -4.29
C HIS A 139 -16.79 4.71 -3.08
N THR A 140 -18.03 4.65 -2.60
CA THR A 140 -18.47 5.43 -1.44
C THR A 140 -17.89 4.90 -0.14
N LEU A 141 -17.69 3.58 -0.01
CA LEU A 141 -17.00 2.97 1.13
C LEU A 141 -15.51 3.33 1.17
N GLN A 142 -14.83 3.29 0.04
CA GLN A 142 -13.42 3.71 -0.01
C GLN A 142 -13.30 5.19 0.33
N TRP A 143 -14.17 6.05 -0.24
CA TRP A 143 -14.19 7.47 0.08
C TRP A 143 -14.46 7.74 1.57
N ALA A 144 -15.41 7.05 2.18
CA ALA A 144 -15.73 7.19 3.60
C ALA A 144 -14.57 6.75 4.50
N ARG A 145 -13.82 5.71 4.08
CA ARG A 145 -12.61 5.25 4.76
C ARG A 145 -11.47 6.25 4.64
N ASP A 146 -11.23 6.79 3.43
CA ASP A 146 -10.21 7.81 3.21
C ASP A 146 -10.53 9.08 4.00
N TYR A 147 -11.80 9.45 4.08
CA TYR A 147 -12.27 10.56 4.91
C TYR A 147 -12.04 10.29 6.42
N PHE A 148 -12.31 9.05 6.89
CA PHE A 148 -12.01 8.65 8.27
C PHE A 148 -10.52 8.82 8.59
N GLU A 149 -9.64 8.32 7.72
CA GLU A 149 -8.19 8.41 7.93
C GLU A 149 -7.70 9.87 7.88
N GLY A 150 -8.21 10.68 6.97
CA GLY A 150 -7.88 12.12 6.87
C GLY A 150 -8.30 12.90 8.11
N GLU A 151 -9.56 12.72 8.55
CA GLU A 151 -10.15 13.53 9.61
C GLU A 151 -9.71 13.12 11.03
N PHE A 152 -9.58 11.80 11.31
CA PHE A 152 -9.35 11.32 12.67
C PHE A 152 -7.93 10.81 12.94
N LYS A 153 -7.14 10.57 11.90
CA LYS A 153 -5.76 10.13 12.03
C LYS A 153 -4.78 11.20 11.55
N GLN A 154 -4.78 11.49 10.25
CA GLN A 154 -3.78 12.36 9.64
C GLN A 154 -3.80 13.76 10.24
N SER A 155 -4.99 14.35 10.46
CA SER A 155 -5.13 15.65 11.08
C SER A 155 -4.50 15.70 12.49
N ALA A 156 -4.67 14.64 13.29
CA ALA A 156 -4.08 14.54 14.61
C ALA A 156 -2.56 14.31 14.55
N GLU A 157 -2.07 13.51 13.60
CA GLU A 157 -0.63 13.28 13.40
C GLU A 157 0.08 14.56 12.97
N GLU A 158 -0.49 15.34 12.03
CA GLU A 158 0.04 16.63 11.59
C GLU A 158 0.12 17.65 12.74
N VAL A 159 -0.95 17.76 13.55
CA VAL A 159 -0.95 18.61 14.73
C VAL A 159 0.11 18.17 15.73
N ASN A 160 0.23 16.88 16.02
CA ASN A 160 1.23 16.36 16.95
C ASN A 160 2.66 16.57 16.42
N SER A 161 2.87 16.44 15.11
CA SER A 161 4.14 16.73 14.45
C SER A 161 4.50 18.22 14.59
N TYR A 162 3.54 19.12 14.32
CA TYR A 162 3.69 20.57 14.55
C TYR A 162 4.07 20.89 15.99
N LEU A 163 3.43 20.25 16.98
CA LEU A 163 3.66 20.54 18.40
C LEU A 163 4.96 19.94 18.96
N SER A 164 5.53 18.93 18.32
CA SER A 164 6.70 18.19 18.81
C SER A 164 8.05 18.69 18.29
N GLN A 165 8.05 19.54 17.26
CA GLN A 165 9.27 20.03 16.60
C GLN A 165 9.44 21.54 16.85
N SER A 166 10.65 22.08 16.61
CA SER A 166 10.81 23.53 16.57
C SER A 166 10.10 24.12 15.34
N PRO A 167 9.65 25.41 15.39
CA PRO A 167 8.99 26.04 14.23
C PRO A 167 9.81 25.98 12.94
N GLU A 168 11.14 26.14 13.06
CA GLU A 168 12.06 26.15 11.94
C GLU A 168 12.24 24.75 11.34
N ASP A 169 12.40 23.73 12.20
CA ASP A 169 12.53 22.33 11.79
C ASP A 169 11.23 21.85 11.13
N TYR A 170 10.07 22.17 11.72
CA TYR A 170 8.78 21.77 11.14
C TYR A 170 8.56 22.36 9.74
N LEU A 171 8.82 23.66 9.55
CA LEU A 171 8.71 24.30 8.24
C LEU A 171 9.64 23.66 7.20
N ALA A 172 10.83 23.19 7.62
CA ALA A 172 11.77 22.51 6.74
C ALA A 172 11.31 21.11 6.31
N THR A 173 10.40 20.49 7.06
CA THR A 173 9.83 19.17 6.70
C THR A 173 8.69 19.26 5.69
N LEU A 174 8.04 20.43 5.57
CA LEU A 174 6.92 20.62 4.67
C LEU A 174 7.37 20.69 3.21
N GLN A 175 6.76 19.85 2.39
CA GLN A 175 6.98 19.89 0.95
C GLN A 175 6.24 21.09 0.32
N PRO A 176 6.85 21.82 -0.63
CA PRO A 176 6.26 23.02 -1.22
C PRO A 176 4.85 22.82 -1.79
N ASN A 177 4.60 21.67 -2.39
CA ASN A 177 3.32 21.32 -3.02
C ASN A 177 2.17 21.08 -2.02
N ASN A 178 2.46 20.68 -0.76
CA ASN A 178 1.45 20.37 0.27
C ASN A 178 1.44 21.38 1.43
N LYS A 179 2.34 22.37 1.41
CA LYS A 179 2.55 23.29 2.54
C LYS A 179 1.27 24.02 2.96
N THR A 180 0.54 24.57 2.01
CA THR A 180 -0.69 25.33 2.28
C THR A 180 -1.78 24.43 2.87
N GLU A 181 -2.01 23.27 2.28
CA GLU A 181 -3.02 22.30 2.72
C GLU A 181 -2.73 21.79 4.14
N THR A 182 -1.48 21.41 4.42
CA THR A 182 -1.07 20.96 5.75
C THR A 182 -1.26 22.04 6.82
N LEU A 183 -0.89 23.28 6.52
CA LEU A 183 -1.10 24.40 7.44
C LEU A 183 -2.58 24.71 7.67
N GLN A 184 -3.43 24.56 6.65
CA GLN A 184 -4.88 24.69 6.78
C GLN A 184 -5.47 23.62 7.68
N ILE A 185 -5.05 22.34 7.53
CA ILE A 185 -5.48 21.23 8.38
C ILE A 185 -5.12 21.53 9.85
N ILE A 186 -3.90 21.97 10.13
CA ILE A 186 -3.46 22.31 11.49
C ILE A 186 -4.29 23.45 12.05
N ARG A 187 -4.51 24.53 11.30
CA ARG A 187 -5.31 25.66 11.72
C ARG A 187 -6.74 25.25 12.03
N GLN A 188 -7.37 24.51 11.12
CA GLN A 188 -8.73 24.03 11.29
C GLN A 188 -8.86 23.16 12.55
N THR A 189 -7.90 22.24 12.77
CA THR A 189 -7.93 21.32 13.91
C THR A 189 -7.62 22.00 15.24
N LEU A 190 -6.68 22.95 15.29
CA LEU A 190 -6.25 23.59 16.56
C LEU A 190 -7.02 24.85 16.92
N VAL A 191 -7.60 25.55 15.93
CA VAL A 191 -8.20 26.88 16.12
C VAL A 191 -9.67 26.88 15.77
N ASP A 192 -9.98 26.61 14.48
CA ASP A 192 -11.32 26.87 13.95
C ASP A 192 -12.36 25.84 14.46
N ASP A 193 -12.00 24.55 14.52
CA ASP A 193 -12.88 23.43 14.86
C ASP A 193 -12.51 22.75 16.20
N ARG A 194 -11.70 23.38 17.06
CA ARG A 194 -11.25 22.79 18.32
C ARG A 194 -12.39 22.68 19.33
N PRO A 195 -12.84 21.46 19.69
CA PRO A 195 -13.89 21.27 20.67
C PRO A 195 -13.36 21.47 22.10
N THR A 196 -14.20 22.02 22.97
CA THR A 196 -13.97 22.12 24.42
C THR A 196 -14.94 21.23 25.19
N THR A 197 -16.11 20.96 24.63
CA THR A 197 -17.16 20.14 25.22
C THR A 197 -17.60 19.05 24.22
N PHE A 198 -18.41 18.11 24.69
CA PHE A 198 -18.98 17.10 23.78
C PHE A 198 -20.06 17.70 22.87
N GLU A 199 -20.77 18.74 23.34
CA GLU A 199 -21.71 19.52 22.55
C GLU A 199 -21.04 20.14 21.32
N ASP A 200 -19.79 20.64 21.47
CA ASP A 200 -19.00 21.17 20.34
C ASP A 200 -18.72 20.07 19.31
N CYS A 201 -18.44 18.84 19.77
CA CYS A 201 -18.26 17.69 18.87
C CYS A 201 -19.54 17.35 18.10
N VAL A 202 -20.72 17.45 18.73
CA VAL A 202 -22.01 17.22 18.09
C VAL A 202 -22.30 18.31 17.06
N GLY A 203 -22.07 19.57 17.41
CA GLY A 203 -22.20 20.71 16.50
C GLY A 203 -21.31 20.56 15.28
N TRP A 204 -20.05 20.22 15.50
CA TRP A 204 -19.10 19.96 14.42
C TRP A 204 -19.58 18.82 13.50
N ALA A 205 -20.02 17.69 14.06
CA ALA A 205 -20.50 16.57 13.26
C ALA A 205 -21.74 16.93 12.42
N ARG A 206 -22.64 17.78 12.96
CA ARG A 206 -23.80 18.30 12.23
C ARG A 206 -23.38 19.19 11.05
N LEU A 207 -22.39 20.07 11.26
CA LEU A 207 -21.86 20.95 10.22
C LEU A 207 -21.11 20.14 9.14
N LYS A 208 -20.38 19.10 9.54
CA LYS A 208 -19.73 18.18 8.58
C LYS A 208 -20.76 17.40 7.73
N PHE A 209 -21.88 16.99 8.30
CA PHE A 209 -22.97 16.43 7.51
C PHE A 209 -23.45 17.41 6.43
N GLU A 210 -23.67 18.68 6.82
CA GLU A 210 -24.11 19.71 5.88
C GLU A 210 -23.10 19.94 4.77
N ASP A 211 -21.81 20.03 5.14
CA ASP A 211 -20.75 20.22 4.17
C ASP A 211 -20.66 19.04 3.18
N LEU A 212 -20.54 17.81 3.66
CA LEU A 212 -20.25 16.63 2.83
C LEU A 212 -21.41 16.21 1.93
N PHE A 213 -22.65 16.29 2.44
CA PHE A 213 -23.80 15.69 1.74
C PHE A 213 -24.78 16.71 1.17
N ASN A 214 -24.65 17.99 1.51
CA ASN A 214 -25.43 19.08 0.94
C ASN A 214 -24.56 20.09 0.18
N ASN A 215 -23.65 20.79 0.87
CA ASN A 215 -22.92 21.94 0.28
C ASN A 215 -21.98 21.52 -0.87
N GLN A 216 -21.18 20.48 -0.68
CA GLN A 216 -20.28 19.96 -1.72
C GLN A 216 -21.07 19.45 -2.93
N ILE A 217 -22.23 18.85 -2.73
CA ILE A 217 -23.10 18.40 -3.82
C ILE A 217 -23.71 19.59 -4.58
N ARG A 218 -24.15 20.63 -3.87
CA ARG A 218 -24.65 21.87 -4.48
C ARG A 218 -23.56 22.59 -5.26
N GLN A 219 -22.33 22.62 -4.74
CA GLN A 219 -21.17 23.15 -5.46
C GLN A 219 -20.86 22.34 -6.72
N LEU A 220 -20.91 21.01 -6.64
CA LEU A 220 -20.69 20.13 -7.79
C LEU A 220 -21.74 20.35 -8.88
N LEU A 221 -23.02 20.48 -8.52
CA LEU A 221 -24.13 20.76 -9.46
C LEU A 221 -24.08 22.18 -10.02
N HIS A 222 -23.48 23.14 -9.29
CA HIS A 222 -23.22 24.47 -9.82
C HIS A 222 -22.15 24.45 -10.92
N ASN A 223 -21.08 23.67 -10.72
CA ASN A 223 -20.02 23.49 -11.70
C ASN A 223 -20.46 22.64 -12.91
N PHE A 224 -21.30 21.64 -12.66
CA PHE A 224 -21.81 20.69 -13.65
C PHE A 224 -23.34 20.58 -13.54
N PRO A 225 -24.10 21.51 -14.12
CA PRO A 225 -25.56 21.49 -14.08
C PRO A 225 -26.16 20.17 -14.60
N GLU A 226 -27.36 19.83 -14.13
CA GLU A 226 -28.03 18.58 -14.47
C GLU A 226 -28.25 18.40 -15.98
N ASP A 227 -28.51 19.50 -16.69
CA ASP A 227 -28.76 19.56 -18.14
C ASP A 227 -27.48 19.80 -18.96
N GLN A 228 -26.30 19.78 -18.34
CA GLN A 228 -25.04 20.06 -19.04
C GLN A 228 -24.75 19.05 -20.16
N VAL A 229 -24.34 19.62 -21.32
CA VAL A 229 -23.93 18.86 -22.49
C VAL A 229 -22.43 19.02 -22.70
N THR A 230 -21.76 17.91 -23.02
CA THR A 230 -20.32 17.91 -23.34
C THR A 230 -20.05 18.58 -24.70
N SER A 231 -18.78 18.90 -24.98
CA SER A 231 -18.33 19.42 -26.27
C SER A 231 -18.67 18.53 -27.47
N THR A 232 -18.91 17.22 -27.20
CA THR A 232 -19.31 16.23 -28.21
C THR A 232 -20.84 16.13 -28.41
N GLY A 233 -21.64 16.92 -27.70
CA GLY A 233 -23.11 16.93 -27.79
C GLY A 233 -23.82 15.83 -26.99
N THR A 234 -23.09 15.09 -26.15
CA THR A 234 -23.67 14.09 -25.23
C THR A 234 -23.94 14.70 -23.85
N GLN A 235 -24.93 14.18 -23.12
CA GLN A 235 -25.19 14.63 -21.75
C GLN A 235 -23.98 14.32 -20.85
N PHE A 236 -23.57 15.28 -20.02
CA PHE A 236 -22.46 15.11 -19.07
C PHE A 236 -22.77 14.00 -18.04
N TRP A 237 -23.98 14.03 -17.50
CA TRP A 237 -24.49 13.03 -16.55
C TRP A 237 -25.05 11.82 -17.31
N SER A 238 -24.14 10.96 -17.80
CA SER A 238 -24.52 9.76 -18.54
C SER A 238 -23.52 8.60 -18.28
N GLY A 239 -23.92 7.39 -18.59
CA GLY A 239 -23.10 6.20 -18.40
C GLY A 239 -22.78 5.93 -16.92
N SER A 240 -21.49 5.99 -16.55
CA SER A 240 -21.04 5.82 -15.16
C SER A 240 -21.17 7.08 -14.30
N LYS A 241 -21.37 8.26 -14.89
CA LYS A 241 -21.55 9.51 -14.15
C LYS A 241 -23.01 9.70 -13.76
N ARG A 242 -23.32 9.48 -12.48
CA ARG A 242 -24.67 9.68 -11.93
C ARG A 242 -24.83 11.11 -11.44
N CYS A 243 -25.89 11.80 -11.84
CA CYS A 243 -26.22 13.13 -11.33
C CYS A 243 -26.59 13.04 -9.84
N PRO A 244 -25.88 13.74 -8.94
CA PRO A 244 -26.16 13.65 -7.52
C PRO A 244 -27.36 14.53 -7.11
N LYS A 245 -27.87 14.26 -5.90
CA LYS A 245 -28.88 15.07 -5.22
C LYS A 245 -28.38 15.45 -3.84
N SER A 246 -28.50 16.71 -3.44
CA SER A 246 -28.18 17.14 -2.09
C SER A 246 -29.14 16.53 -1.07
N LEU A 247 -28.60 16.19 0.11
CA LEU A 247 -29.39 15.68 1.23
C LEU A 247 -29.63 16.78 2.25
N ASN A 248 -30.88 16.92 2.68
CA ASN A 248 -31.23 17.74 3.84
C ASN A 248 -31.17 16.87 5.10
N PHE A 249 -30.60 17.41 6.17
CA PHE A 249 -30.53 16.69 7.43
C PHE A 249 -31.95 16.45 7.99
N ASP A 250 -32.24 15.22 8.33
CA ASP A 250 -33.52 14.80 8.92
C ASP A 250 -33.28 13.84 10.07
N LEU A 251 -33.72 14.23 11.29
CA LEU A 251 -33.60 13.42 12.50
C LEU A 251 -34.47 12.18 12.51
N ASP A 252 -35.58 12.20 11.76
CA ASP A 252 -36.55 11.13 11.66
C ASP A 252 -36.37 10.29 10.38
N SER A 253 -35.32 10.56 9.61
CA SER A 253 -34.99 9.83 8.38
C SER A 253 -34.88 8.34 8.67
N LYS A 254 -35.84 7.58 8.13
CA LYS A 254 -35.88 6.12 8.18
C LYS A 254 -35.39 5.60 6.83
N CYS A 255 -34.36 4.76 6.85
CA CYS A 255 -34.08 3.92 5.68
C CYS A 255 -35.22 2.92 5.51
N GLU A 256 -35.50 2.49 4.27
CA GLU A 256 -36.52 1.46 3.96
C GLU A 256 -36.27 0.15 4.73
N ASP A 257 -35.01 -0.11 5.14
CA ASP A 257 -34.62 -1.16 6.07
C ASP A 257 -34.44 -0.57 7.48
N ALA A 258 -35.31 -0.99 8.39
CA ALA A 258 -35.59 -0.40 9.71
C ALA A 258 -34.40 -0.38 10.73
N GLU A 259 -33.21 -0.80 10.36
CA GLU A 259 -32.08 -0.97 11.29
C GLU A 259 -31.09 0.21 11.35
N MET A 260 -31.07 1.14 10.38
CA MET A 260 -30.11 2.24 10.36
C MET A 260 -30.75 3.60 10.03
N CYS A 261 -30.66 4.54 10.97
CA CYS A 261 -30.89 5.96 10.71
C CYS A 261 -29.58 6.63 10.31
N ASN A 262 -29.19 6.56 9.04
CA ASN A 262 -27.88 7.03 8.56
C ASN A 262 -27.54 8.46 8.98
N HIS A 263 -28.51 9.38 9.05
CA HIS A 263 -28.25 10.79 9.44
C HIS A 263 -27.81 10.90 10.88
N LEU A 264 -28.59 10.33 11.80
CA LEU A 264 -28.26 10.38 13.23
C LEU A 264 -27.05 9.49 13.55
N ASP A 265 -26.93 8.32 12.93
CA ASP A 265 -25.81 7.39 13.14
C ASP A 265 -24.48 8.02 12.70
N PHE A 266 -24.48 8.79 11.60
CA PHE A 266 -23.30 9.57 11.19
C PHE A 266 -22.90 10.59 12.26
N VAL A 267 -23.86 11.38 12.77
CA VAL A 267 -23.57 12.41 13.80
C VAL A 267 -23.08 11.75 15.08
N VAL A 268 -23.73 10.67 15.54
CA VAL A 268 -23.32 9.95 16.75
C VAL A 268 -21.89 9.42 16.62
N ALA A 269 -21.59 8.73 15.51
CA ALA A 269 -20.26 8.17 15.31
C ALA A 269 -19.18 9.26 15.14
N ALA A 270 -19.43 10.27 14.30
CA ALA A 270 -18.50 11.37 14.06
C ALA A 270 -18.18 12.15 15.35
N SER A 271 -19.21 12.46 16.17
CA SER A 271 -19.02 13.17 17.44
C SER A 271 -18.18 12.37 18.42
N ASN A 272 -18.41 11.06 18.54
CA ASN A 272 -17.65 10.21 19.46
C ASN A 272 -16.21 10.02 19.01
N LEU A 273 -15.95 9.84 17.72
CA LEU A 273 -14.60 9.80 17.17
C LEU A 273 -13.86 11.13 17.40
N ARG A 274 -14.53 12.26 17.14
CA ARG A 274 -13.96 13.59 17.41
C ARG A 274 -13.64 13.76 18.90
N ALA A 275 -14.56 13.39 19.78
CA ALA A 275 -14.36 13.43 21.22
C ALA A 275 -13.16 12.58 21.67
N THR A 276 -13.05 11.36 21.15
CA THR A 276 -11.92 10.45 21.42
C THR A 276 -10.60 11.07 21.00
N MET A 277 -10.52 11.68 19.81
CA MET A 277 -9.32 12.34 19.31
C MET A 277 -8.83 13.46 20.25
N TYR A 278 -9.75 14.21 20.88
CA TYR A 278 -9.43 15.31 21.81
C TYR A 278 -9.44 14.90 23.29
N GLY A 279 -9.66 13.62 23.61
CA GLY A 279 -9.70 13.15 25.00
C GLY A 279 -10.97 13.56 25.75
N ILE A 280 -12.05 13.90 25.04
CA ILE A 280 -13.36 14.24 25.60
C ILE A 280 -14.18 12.97 25.78
N LYS A 281 -14.96 12.88 26.85
CA LYS A 281 -15.82 11.72 27.09
C LYS A 281 -17.02 11.71 26.14
N GLY A 282 -17.14 10.66 25.33
CA GLY A 282 -18.25 10.44 24.39
C GLY A 282 -19.59 10.06 25.07
N ARG A 283 -20.66 10.07 24.25
CA ARG A 283 -22.02 9.67 24.63
C ARG A 283 -22.70 8.93 23.49
N THR A 284 -23.71 8.07 23.82
CA THR A 284 -24.48 7.28 22.85
C THR A 284 -26.00 7.43 23.00
N ASP A 285 -26.44 8.24 23.93
CA ASP A 285 -27.88 8.47 24.20
C ASP A 285 -28.52 9.27 23.06
N LYS A 286 -29.39 8.64 22.28
CA LYS A 286 -30.04 9.25 21.11
C LYS A 286 -30.92 10.47 21.45
N GLU A 287 -31.56 10.49 22.60
CA GLU A 287 -32.40 11.63 23.02
C GLU A 287 -31.54 12.87 23.34
N TYR A 288 -30.38 12.64 23.92
CA TYR A 288 -29.40 13.73 24.12
C TYR A 288 -28.98 14.35 22.78
N PHE A 289 -28.67 13.51 21.77
CA PHE A 289 -28.30 14.02 20.44
C PHE A 289 -29.43 14.83 19.80
N LYS A 290 -30.69 14.35 19.88
CA LYS A 290 -31.84 15.06 19.33
C LYS A 290 -32.01 16.44 19.95
N THR A 291 -31.86 16.52 21.28
CA THR A 291 -31.95 17.80 21.99
C THR A 291 -30.81 18.74 21.61
N THR A 292 -29.58 18.27 21.60
CA THR A 292 -28.41 19.09 21.26
C THR A 292 -28.44 19.57 19.81
N LEU A 293 -28.90 18.72 18.88
CA LEU A 293 -28.98 19.05 17.45
C LEU A 293 -30.03 20.13 17.14
N SER A 294 -31.06 20.29 17.99
CA SER A 294 -32.06 21.36 17.82
C SER A 294 -31.47 22.76 17.99
N ASP A 295 -30.38 22.87 18.73
CA ASP A 295 -29.72 24.15 19.04
C ASP A 295 -28.60 24.51 18.03
N VAL A 296 -28.25 23.58 17.13
CA VAL A 296 -27.18 23.82 16.13
C VAL A 296 -27.69 24.69 14.99
N ILE A 297 -27.10 25.87 14.86
CA ILE A 297 -27.38 26.81 13.77
C ILE A 297 -26.55 26.41 12.54
N VAL A 298 -27.23 26.18 11.43
CA VAL A 298 -26.60 25.89 10.12
C VAL A 298 -26.83 27.08 9.21
N SER A 299 -25.74 27.64 8.69
CA SER A 299 -25.80 28.76 7.75
C SER A 299 -26.18 28.28 6.34
N ASP A 300 -26.96 29.10 5.64
CA ASP A 300 -27.26 28.83 4.21
C ASP A 300 -25.99 28.87 3.36
N PHE A 301 -25.82 27.85 2.52
CA PHE A 301 -24.70 27.76 1.60
C PHE A 301 -25.05 28.39 0.25
N THR A 302 -24.15 29.20 -0.28
CA THR A 302 -24.22 29.74 -1.65
C THR A 302 -23.03 29.22 -2.44
N PRO A 303 -23.25 28.51 -3.57
CA PRO A 303 -22.16 28.05 -4.42
C PRO A 303 -21.27 29.18 -4.93
N VAL A 304 -19.99 28.93 -5.05
CA VAL A 304 -18.97 29.91 -5.45
C VAL A 304 -18.54 29.66 -6.88
N ASP A 305 -18.47 30.73 -7.69
CA ASP A 305 -17.98 30.68 -9.07
C ASP A 305 -16.45 30.48 -9.11
N GLY A 306 -15.97 29.75 -10.10
CA GLY A 306 -14.54 29.58 -10.35
C GLY A 306 -13.85 28.47 -9.55
N VAL A 307 -14.59 27.73 -8.72
CA VAL A 307 -14.04 26.54 -8.05
C VAL A 307 -13.72 25.47 -9.11
N LYS A 308 -12.46 25.04 -9.18
CA LYS A 308 -12.03 24.02 -10.13
C LYS A 308 -12.31 22.62 -9.59
N ILE A 309 -13.24 21.90 -10.22
CA ILE A 309 -13.53 20.49 -9.93
C ILE A 309 -13.15 19.68 -11.16
N ALA A 310 -12.23 18.72 -11.00
CA ALA A 310 -11.78 17.87 -12.09
C ALA A 310 -12.90 16.93 -12.57
N ALA A 311 -13.17 16.91 -13.86
CA ALA A 311 -14.15 16.02 -14.50
C ALA A 311 -13.56 14.65 -14.89
N ASN A 312 -12.22 14.54 -14.95
CA ASN A 312 -11.46 13.32 -15.25
C ASN A 312 -10.10 13.33 -14.55
N ASP A 313 -9.39 12.20 -14.56
CA ASP A 313 -8.11 12.06 -13.86
C ASP A 313 -6.97 12.87 -14.49
N GLU A 314 -7.03 13.18 -15.78
CA GLU A 314 -6.05 14.04 -16.44
C GLU A 314 -6.16 15.48 -15.94
N GLU A 315 -7.40 15.99 -15.80
CA GLU A 315 -7.65 17.29 -15.19
C GLU A 315 -7.30 17.31 -13.70
N ALA A 316 -7.50 16.20 -12.97
CA ALA A 316 -7.10 16.10 -11.57
C ALA A 316 -5.59 16.25 -11.41
N LYS A 317 -4.80 15.56 -12.22
CA LYS A 317 -3.32 15.68 -12.24
C LYS A 317 -2.86 17.07 -12.66
N ALA A 318 -3.49 17.65 -13.68
CA ALA A 318 -3.16 19.01 -14.14
C ALA A 318 -3.50 20.08 -13.09
N ASN A 319 -4.55 19.89 -12.29
CA ASN A 319 -4.88 20.77 -11.18
C ASN A 319 -3.87 20.67 -10.04
N ASP A 320 -3.38 19.47 -9.72
CA ASP A 320 -2.34 19.26 -8.70
C ASP A 320 -1.01 19.91 -9.15
N GLU A 321 -0.65 19.84 -10.43
CA GLU A 321 0.55 20.48 -10.97
C GLU A 321 0.42 22.03 -11.03
N ASN A 322 -0.76 22.57 -11.31
CA ASN A 322 -1.00 24.01 -11.40
C ASN A 322 -1.18 24.70 -10.02
N ASN A 323 -1.44 23.97 -8.96
CA ASN A 323 -1.47 24.51 -7.60
C ASN A 323 -0.06 24.89 -7.08
N MET A 324 1.00 24.63 -7.84
CA MET A 324 2.37 25.07 -7.51
C MET A 324 2.58 26.60 -7.59
N ASP A 325 1.63 27.37 -8.13
CA ASP A 325 1.81 28.81 -8.42
C ASP A 325 0.86 29.75 -7.65
N THR A 326 0.29 29.31 -6.52
CA THR A 326 -0.37 30.23 -5.58
C THR A 326 0.70 30.87 -4.71
N GLY A 327 0.95 32.15 -4.95
CA GLY A 327 2.07 32.90 -4.38
C GLY A 327 2.28 32.75 -2.87
N ASP A 328 3.52 32.85 -2.44
CA ASP A 328 4.07 32.66 -1.06
C ASP A 328 3.33 33.41 0.09
N ALA A 329 2.38 34.29 -0.23
CA ALA A 329 1.71 35.13 0.78
C ALA A 329 0.62 34.40 1.61
N GLU A 330 0.04 33.31 1.11
CA GLU A 330 -1.06 32.61 1.79
C GLU A 330 -0.58 31.62 2.86
N PRO A 331 0.42 30.77 2.63
CA PRO A 331 1.01 29.92 3.64
C PRO A 331 1.54 30.70 4.85
N ASP A 332 2.18 31.85 4.61
CA ASP A 332 2.75 32.67 5.68
C ASP A 332 1.67 33.33 6.54
N LYS A 333 0.53 33.71 5.96
CA LYS A 333 -0.61 34.22 6.73
C LYS A 333 -1.21 33.15 7.63
N ILE A 334 -1.38 31.92 7.11
CA ILE A 334 -1.89 30.79 7.90
C ILE A 334 -0.92 30.47 9.03
N TRP A 335 0.37 30.36 8.72
CA TRP A 335 1.43 30.11 9.70
C TRP A 335 1.40 31.11 10.86
N ASN A 336 1.32 32.41 10.55
CA ASN A 336 1.28 33.47 11.56
C ASN A 336 -0.03 33.48 12.38
N SER A 337 -1.08 32.81 11.95
CA SER A 337 -2.34 32.66 12.66
C SER A 337 -2.38 31.45 13.61
N LEU A 338 -1.40 30.54 13.52
CA LEU A 338 -1.33 29.37 14.38
C LEU A 338 -0.92 29.76 15.81
N PRO A 339 -1.48 29.09 16.84
CA PRO A 339 -1.06 29.30 18.21
C PRO A 339 0.40 28.85 18.40
N LYS A 340 1.16 29.57 19.19
CA LYS A 340 2.55 29.20 19.47
C LYS A 340 2.61 27.84 20.15
N GLN A 341 3.56 27.02 19.76
CA GLN A 341 3.77 25.70 20.36
C GLN A 341 3.98 25.76 21.88
N SER A 342 4.64 26.84 22.37
CA SER A 342 4.82 27.11 23.81
C SER A 342 3.52 27.21 24.58
N ASP A 343 2.46 27.75 23.94
CA ASP A 343 1.16 28.01 24.58
C ASP A 343 0.31 26.73 24.68
N LEU A 344 0.70 25.72 23.95
CA LEU A 344 0.08 24.39 23.90
C LEU A 344 0.95 23.29 24.50
N ALA A 345 1.90 23.64 25.36
CA ALA A 345 2.79 22.68 25.99
C ALA A 345 2.01 21.58 26.74
N GLY A 346 2.24 20.33 26.37
CA GLY A 346 1.55 19.16 26.91
C GLY A 346 0.21 18.81 26.26
N PHE A 347 -0.28 19.63 25.30
CA PHE A 347 -1.42 19.25 24.48
C PHE A 347 -1.01 18.23 23.42
N LYS A 348 -1.78 17.18 23.30
CA LYS A 348 -1.57 16.12 22.29
C LYS A 348 -2.91 15.54 21.89
N LEU A 349 -3.11 15.38 20.59
CA LEU A 349 -4.24 14.65 20.03
C LEU A 349 -3.96 13.14 20.00
N SER A 350 -5.01 12.35 20.05
CA SER A 350 -4.93 10.88 19.91
C SER A 350 -5.32 10.49 18.48
N PRO A 351 -4.36 10.18 17.57
CA PRO A 351 -4.68 9.69 16.25
C PRO A 351 -5.49 8.38 16.35
N ILE A 352 -6.51 8.24 15.52
CA ILE A 352 -7.38 7.06 15.51
C ILE A 352 -7.10 6.25 14.24
N ASP A 353 -6.44 5.11 14.39
CA ASP A 353 -6.28 4.14 13.30
C ASP A 353 -7.60 3.44 13.01
N PHE A 354 -7.98 3.38 11.72
CA PHE A 354 -9.18 2.66 11.34
C PHE A 354 -9.06 1.17 11.69
N ASP A 355 -9.99 0.68 12.48
CA ASP A 355 -10.12 -0.75 12.81
C ASP A 355 -11.51 -1.24 12.43
N LYS A 356 -11.57 -2.16 11.46
CA LYS A 356 -12.82 -2.77 10.98
C LYS A 356 -13.55 -3.62 12.04
N ASP A 357 -12.85 -4.02 13.10
CA ASP A 357 -13.42 -4.85 14.16
C ASP A 357 -14.06 -4.01 15.29
N LEU A 358 -13.87 -2.68 15.29
CA LEU A 358 -14.52 -1.74 16.19
C LEU A 358 -15.86 -1.26 15.60
N ASP A 359 -16.94 -1.41 16.37
CA ASP A 359 -18.29 -1.09 15.93
C ASP A 359 -18.49 0.41 15.68
N ASP A 360 -17.86 1.30 16.47
CA ASP A 360 -17.95 2.76 16.29
C ASP A 360 -17.27 3.22 14.99
N HIS A 361 -16.12 2.63 14.63
CA HIS A 361 -15.44 2.92 13.37
C HIS A 361 -16.29 2.46 12.18
N MET A 362 -16.87 1.27 12.29
CA MET A 362 -17.75 0.73 11.25
C MET A 362 -19.07 1.48 11.13
N LEU A 363 -19.62 1.96 12.26
CA LEU A 363 -20.82 2.79 12.24
C LEU A 363 -20.58 4.06 11.43
N PHE A 364 -19.46 4.74 11.68
CA PHE A 364 -19.07 5.94 10.93
C PHE A 364 -18.92 5.66 9.44
N VAL A 365 -18.08 4.67 9.07
CA VAL A 365 -17.78 4.38 7.67
C VAL A 365 -19.02 3.92 6.92
N THR A 366 -19.88 3.12 7.54
CA THR A 366 -21.13 2.66 6.93
C THR A 366 -22.12 3.81 6.73
N ALA A 367 -22.38 4.61 7.77
CA ALA A 367 -23.30 5.74 7.67
C ALA A 367 -22.80 6.79 6.66
N CYS A 368 -21.52 7.15 6.70
CA CYS A 368 -20.88 8.08 5.78
C CYS A 368 -20.96 7.60 4.32
N SER A 369 -20.66 6.33 4.08
CA SER A 369 -20.77 5.70 2.76
C SER A 369 -22.21 5.68 2.24
N ASN A 370 -23.17 5.28 3.08
CA ASN A 370 -24.57 5.20 2.70
C ASN A 370 -25.18 6.58 2.39
N LEU A 371 -24.83 7.61 3.16
CA LEU A 371 -25.25 8.98 2.87
C LEU A 371 -24.72 9.45 1.51
N ARG A 372 -23.44 9.18 1.22
CA ARG A 372 -22.90 9.49 -0.09
C ARG A 372 -23.51 8.64 -1.20
N ALA A 373 -23.83 7.38 -0.94
CA ALA A 373 -24.56 6.52 -1.87
C ALA A 373 -25.95 7.09 -2.19
N LEU A 374 -26.67 7.60 -1.18
CA LEU A 374 -27.95 8.28 -1.35
C LEU A 374 -27.85 9.53 -2.22
N ASN A 375 -26.78 10.34 -2.06
CA ASN A 375 -26.55 11.48 -2.97
C ASN A 375 -26.57 11.05 -4.44
N TYR A 376 -25.98 9.91 -4.79
CA TYR A 376 -25.81 9.44 -6.18
C TYR A 376 -26.81 8.34 -6.59
N SER A 377 -27.84 8.12 -5.80
CA SER A 377 -28.84 7.05 -6.06
C SER A 377 -28.18 5.67 -6.24
N ILE A 378 -27.14 5.39 -5.44
CA ILE A 378 -26.49 4.08 -5.34
C ILE A 378 -27.18 3.30 -4.24
N PRO A 379 -27.48 2.00 -4.41
CA PRO A 379 -28.02 1.16 -3.34
C PRO A 379 -27.09 1.17 -2.12
N THR A 380 -27.66 1.34 -0.93
CA THR A 380 -26.97 1.31 0.36
C THR A 380 -26.66 -0.12 0.79
N GLU A 381 -25.76 -0.29 1.74
CA GLU A 381 -25.36 -1.60 2.27
C GLU A 381 -25.43 -1.61 3.80
N ASP A 382 -25.63 -2.80 4.36
CA ASP A 382 -25.62 -3.03 5.79
C ASP A 382 -24.17 -2.95 6.37
N THR A 383 -24.07 -2.89 7.69
CA THR A 383 -22.77 -2.80 8.39
C THR A 383 -21.90 -4.04 8.16
N HIS A 384 -22.52 -5.22 8.04
CA HIS A 384 -21.76 -6.47 7.86
C HIS A 384 -21.07 -6.50 6.48
N ARG A 385 -21.80 -6.13 5.43
CA ARG A 385 -21.27 -6.09 4.08
C ARG A 385 -20.32 -4.90 3.89
N SER A 386 -20.63 -3.75 4.50
CA SER A 386 -19.72 -2.60 4.55
C SER A 386 -18.40 -2.94 5.23
N ARG A 387 -18.42 -3.72 6.33
CA ARG A 387 -17.21 -4.21 7.02
C ARG A 387 -16.35 -5.11 6.12
N ALA A 388 -16.98 -5.98 5.35
CA ALA A 388 -16.26 -6.84 4.41
C ALA A 388 -15.54 -6.02 3.32
N ILE A 389 -16.21 -5.02 2.77
CA ILE A 389 -15.67 -4.17 1.69
C ILE A 389 -14.62 -3.19 2.25
N ALA A 390 -14.95 -2.42 3.29
CA ALA A 390 -14.07 -1.41 3.88
C ALA A 390 -12.81 -2.02 4.50
N GLY A 391 -12.93 -3.20 5.09
CA GLY A 391 -11.80 -3.96 5.62
C GLY A 391 -10.96 -4.63 4.54
N ARG A 392 -11.30 -4.45 3.25
CA ARG A 392 -10.68 -5.21 2.14
C ARG A 392 -10.60 -6.70 2.46
N ILE A 393 -11.62 -7.22 3.14
CA ILE A 393 -11.65 -8.63 3.50
C ILE A 393 -11.81 -9.42 2.21
N ILE A 394 -10.70 -9.97 1.74
CA ILE A 394 -10.70 -10.93 0.64
C ILE A 394 -11.50 -12.13 1.14
N PRO A 395 -12.62 -12.48 0.49
CA PRO A 395 -13.38 -13.66 0.88
C PRO A 395 -12.41 -14.85 0.90
N ALA A 396 -12.33 -15.54 2.03
CA ALA A 396 -11.46 -16.70 2.16
C ALA A 396 -12.26 -17.83 2.81
N ILE A 397 -12.19 -18.99 2.19
CA ILE A 397 -12.97 -20.17 2.53
C ILE A 397 -12.03 -21.27 3.01
N ALA A 398 -12.35 -21.90 4.13
CA ALA A 398 -11.52 -22.95 4.72
C ALA A 398 -11.26 -24.13 3.76
N THR A 399 -12.26 -24.51 2.97
CA THR A 399 -12.15 -25.60 1.98
C THR A 399 -11.16 -25.26 0.86
N THR A 400 -11.19 -24.03 0.34
CA THR A 400 -10.22 -23.57 -0.67
C THR A 400 -8.81 -23.54 -0.08
N THR A 401 -8.64 -23.04 1.13
CA THR A 401 -7.35 -23.01 1.84
C THR A 401 -6.81 -24.44 2.04
N ALA A 402 -7.64 -25.36 2.49
CA ALA A 402 -7.23 -26.76 2.69
C ALA A 402 -6.79 -27.44 1.40
N LEU A 403 -7.55 -27.26 0.30
CA LEU A 403 -7.22 -27.85 -0.98
C LEU A 403 -5.91 -27.27 -1.57
N VAL A 404 -5.75 -25.95 -1.53
CA VAL A 404 -4.51 -25.27 -1.97
C VAL A 404 -3.31 -25.77 -1.16
N THR A 405 -3.44 -25.89 0.17
CA THR A 405 -2.38 -26.45 1.03
C THR A 405 -2.03 -27.89 0.62
N GLY A 406 -3.03 -28.72 0.29
CA GLY A 406 -2.80 -30.07 -0.22
C GLY A 406 -1.99 -30.09 -1.52
N LEU A 407 -2.31 -29.22 -2.46
CA LEU A 407 -1.57 -29.09 -3.73
C LEU A 407 -0.12 -28.64 -3.50
N ILE A 408 0.11 -27.67 -2.63
CA ILE A 408 1.47 -27.25 -2.24
C ILE A 408 2.25 -28.39 -1.59
N CYS A 409 1.63 -29.16 -0.71
CA CYS A 409 2.30 -30.32 -0.09
C CYS A 409 2.69 -31.38 -1.10
N MET A 410 1.89 -31.61 -2.14
CA MET A 410 2.25 -32.53 -3.23
C MET A 410 3.53 -32.09 -3.95
N GLU A 411 3.66 -30.81 -4.24
CA GLU A 411 4.86 -30.25 -4.89
C GLU A 411 6.05 -30.21 -3.91
N LEU A 412 5.80 -29.93 -2.62
CA LEU A 412 6.85 -29.98 -1.60
C LEU A 412 7.51 -31.36 -1.50
N TYR A 413 6.72 -32.43 -1.56
CA TYR A 413 7.27 -33.79 -1.55
C TYR A 413 8.19 -34.04 -2.75
N LYS A 414 7.90 -33.49 -3.93
CA LYS A 414 8.77 -33.59 -5.10
C LYS A 414 10.09 -32.84 -4.88
N ILE A 415 10.03 -31.61 -4.35
CA ILE A 415 11.23 -30.80 -4.09
C ILE A 415 12.15 -31.44 -3.04
N VAL A 416 11.57 -32.01 -1.98
CA VAL A 416 12.33 -32.58 -0.86
C VAL A 416 12.76 -34.03 -1.11
N GLY A 417 11.94 -34.80 -1.84
CA GLY A 417 12.06 -36.26 -1.95
C GLY A 417 13.02 -36.77 -3.02
N THR A 418 13.46 -35.93 -3.96
CA THR A 418 14.23 -36.36 -5.12
C THR A 418 15.65 -35.81 -5.13
N SER A 419 16.59 -36.59 -5.70
CA SER A 419 17.91 -36.06 -6.03
C SER A 419 17.77 -35.19 -7.30
N ARG A 420 17.76 -33.87 -7.12
CA ARG A 420 17.53 -32.80 -8.13
C ARG A 420 18.32 -32.93 -9.46
N LYS A 421 19.22 -33.88 -9.58
CA LYS A 421 20.12 -34.01 -10.75
C LYS A 421 19.47 -34.62 -12.01
N SER A 422 18.23 -35.13 -11.92
CA SER A 422 17.55 -35.78 -13.05
C SER A 422 16.11 -35.30 -13.27
N GLU A 423 15.70 -34.18 -12.64
CA GLU A 423 14.32 -33.71 -12.75
C GLU A 423 14.11 -32.89 -14.02
N THR A 424 13.01 -33.16 -14.68
CA THR A 424 12.52 -32.39 -15.82
C THR A 424 11.33 -31.52 -15.36
N ILE A 425 11.05 -30.44 -16.08
CA ILE A 425 9.99 -29.51 -15.75
C ILE A 425 8.61 -30.15 -15.65
N GLU A 426 8.39 -31.22 -16.43
CA GLU A 426 7.13 -31.96 -16.52
C GLU A 426 6.73 -32.63 -15.19
N VAL A 427 7.68 -32.85 -14.28
CA VAL A 427 7.42 -33.41 -12.95
C VAL A 427 6.60 -32.49 -12.10
N TYR A 428 6.80 -31.17 -12.24
CA TYR A 428 6.15 -30.14 -11.45
C TYR A 428 4.84 -29.67 -12.05
N LYS A 429 3.89 -29.25 -11.20
CA LYS A 429 2.58 -28.77 -11.65
C LYS A 429 2.17 -27.49 -10.90
N ASN A 430 1.78 -26.50 -11.66
CA ASN A 430 1.02 -25.36 -11.16
C ASN A 430 -0.45 -25.77 -11.06
N GLY A 431 -1.11 -25.42 -9.96
CA GLY A 431 -2.51 -25.75 -9.72
C GLY A 431 -3.42 -24.53 -9.82
N PHE A 432 -4.55 -24.69 -10.48
CA PHE A 432 -5.62 -23.70 -10.54
C PHE A 432 -6.95 -24.38 -10.22
N LEU A 433 -7.73 -23.75 -9.35
CA LEU A 433 -9.02 -24.29 -8.94
C LEU A 433 -10.08 -23.22 -8.73
N ASN A 434 -11.34 -23.59 -8.88
CA ASN A 434 -12.49 -22.80 -8.49
C ASN A 434 -13.60 -23.73 -7.95
N LEU A 435 -13.84 -23.68 -6.65
CA LEU A 435 -14.83 -24.53 -5.97
C LEU A 435 -16.29 -24.08 -6.18
N ALA A 436 -16.53 -22.89 -6.74
CA ALA A 436 -17.89 -22.45 -7.10
C ALA A 436 -18.41 -23.16 -8.36
N VAL A 437 -17.49 -23.65 -9.18
CA VAL A 437 -17.75 -24.50 -10.34
C VAL A 437 -16.80 -25.69 -10.23
N PRO A 438 -17.14 -26.89 -10.75
CA PRO A 438 -16.28 -28.07 -10.64
C PRO A 438 -15.06 -27.93 -11.59
N PHE A 439 -14.19 -26.96 -11.27
CA PHE A 439 -13.01 -26.66 -12.06
C PHE A 439 -11.74 -26.85 -11.23
N MET A 440 -10.89 -27.73 -11.71
CA MET A 440 -9.54 -27.93 -11.21
C MET A 440 -8.65 -28.33 -12.38
N THR A 441 -7.52 -27.65 -12.55
CA THR A 441 -6.54 -27.96 -13.57
C THR A 441 -5.13 -27.91 -13.00
N LEU A 442 -4.27 -28.77 -13.54
CA LEU A 442 -2.84 -28.78 -13.29
C LEU A 442 -2.13 -28.50 -14.61
N SER A 443 -1.28 -27.49 -14.63
CA SER A 443 -0.46 -27.13 -15.80
C SER A 443 1.01 -27.32 -15.49
N GLU A 444 1.81 -27.52 -16.50
CA GLU A 444 3.26 -27.49 -16.37
C GLU A 444 3.73 -26.05 -16.11
N PRO A 445 4.73 -25.85 -15.24
CA PRO A 445 5.39 -24.55 -15.12
C PRO A 445 6.04 -24.15 -16.45
N THR A 446 6.18 -22.86 -16.68
CA THR A 446 6.90 -22.34 -17.85
C THR A 446 8.41 -22.38 -17.61
N ALA A 447 9.20 -22.71 -18.60
CA ALA A 447 10.65 -22.63 -18.53
C ALA A 447 11.11 -21.15 -18.51
N PRO A 448 12.25 -20.82 -17.85
CA PRO A 448 12.72 -19.45 -17.81
C PRO A 448 13.07 -18.94 -19.20
N LYS A 449 12.77 -17.66 -19.47
CA LYS A 449 13.14 -17.00 -20.72
C LYS A 449 14.67 -16.97 -20.83
N LYS A 450 15.20 -17.43 -21.97
CA LYS A 450 16.61 -17.38 -22.29
C LYS A 450 16.94 -16.11 -23.07
N THR A 451 17.93 -15.38 -22.61
CA THR A 451 18.52 -14.25 -23.32
C THR A 451 19.88 -14.68 -23.89
N LYS A 452 20.14 -14.35 -25.14
CA LYS A 452 21.41 -14.67 -25.82
C LYS A 452 22.25 -13.41 -25.92
N CYS A 453 23.51 -13.51 -25.61
CA CYS A 453 24.47 -12.44 -25.81
C CYS A 453 25.84 -13.01 -26.25
N MET A 454 26.69 -12.15 -26.78
CA MET A 454 28.09 -12.50 -27.05
C MET A 454 28.93 -12.14 -25.84
N LEU A 455 29.58 -13.12 -25.23
CA LEU A 455 30.45 -12.92 -24.09
C LEU A 455 31.81 -13.59 -24.35
N LYS A 456 32.89 -12.83 -24.27
CA LYS A 456 34.26 -13.32 -24.60
C LYS A 456 34.35 -13.94 -26.01
N GLY A 457 33.64 -13.37 -26.99
CA GLY A 457 33.59 -13.86 -28.35
C GLY A 457 32.87 -15.22 -28.56
N LYS A 458 32.08 -15.64 -27.56
CA LYS A 458 31.26 -16.84 -27.63
C LYS A 458 29.79 -16.49 -27.36
N GLU A 459 28.90 -17.16 -28.08
CA GLU A 459 27.47 -17.09 -27.78
C GLU A 459 27.22 -17.68 -26.36
N TRP A 460 26.58 -16.90 -25.51
CA TRP A 460 26.20 -17.29 -24.17
C TRP A 460 24.70 -17.05 -23.97
N GLU A 461 24.05 -18.04 -23.35
CA GLU A 461 22.64 -17.96 -23.00
C GLU A 461 22.53 -17.83 -21.47
N TRP A 462 21.71 -16.92 -21.01
CA TRP A 462 21.42 -16.73 -19.59
C TRP A 462 19.93 -16.56 -19.34
N THR A 463 19.51 -16.74 -18.09
CA THR A 463 18.13 -16.64 -17.61
C THR A 463 18.09 -15.76 -16.36
N SER A 464 16.89 -15.49 -15.84
CA SER A 464 16.72 -14.76 -14.55
C SER A 464 17.44 -15.44 -13.35
N TRP A 465 17.85 -16.70 -13.49
CA TRP A 465 18.58 -17.46 -12.47
C TRP A 465 20.09 -17.29 -12.53
N ASP A 466 20.60 -16.67 -13.56
CA ASP A 466 22.02 -16.49 -13.77
C ASP A 466 22.48 -15.13 -13.25
N SER A 467 23.71 -15.06 -12.80
CA SER A 467 24.40 -13.85 -12.35
C SER A 467 25.87 -13.92 -12.74
N LEU A 468 26.51 -12.75 -12.88
CA LEU A 468 27.96 -12.65 -12.98
C LEU A 468 28.52 -12.53 -11.57
N ASP A 469 29.17 -13.57 -11.07
CA ASP A 469 29.68 -13.63 -9.70
C ASP A 469 31.10 -13.05 -9.62
N PHE A 470 31.26 -11.90 -8.96
CA PHE A 470 32.52 -11.24 -8.70
C PHE A 470 32.92 -11.37 -7.24
N ASN A 471 34.01 -12.08 -6.97
CA ASN A 471 34.56 -12.29 -5.63
C ASN A 471 35.91 -11.56 -5.50
N LEU A 472 35.88 -10.23 -5.45
CA LEU A 472 37.08 -9.38 -5.56
C LEU A 472 37.41 -8.63 -4.25
N GLY A 473 36.59 -8.80 -3.21
CA GLY A 473 36.66 -7.97 -2.03
C GLY A 473 36.21 -6.53 -2.31
N ASN A 474 36.38 -5.63 -1.35
CA ASN A 474 35.94 -4.24 -1.47
C ASN A 474 36.99 -3.41 -2.26
N ILE A 475 37.03 -3.61 -3.57
CA ILE A 475 37.89 -2.86 -4.50
C ILE A 475 37.30 -1.48 -4.82
N THR A 476 38.09 -0.63 -5.51
CA THR A 476 37.60 0.65 -6.02
C THR A 476 36.69 0.46 -7.24
N LEU A 477 35.85 1.47 -7.52
CA LEU A 477 35.02 1.47 -8.73
C LEU A 477 35.88 1.39 -10.01
N GLY A 478 37.03 2.06 -10.05
CA GLY A 478 37.98 1.98 -11.17
C GLY A 478 38.48 0.55 -11.37
N GLU A 479 38.99 -0.08 -10.30
CA GLU A 479 39.47 -1.48 -10.35
C GLU A 479 38.36 -2.45 -10.75
N PHE A 480 37.13 -2.21 -10.32
CA PHE A 480 35.96 -3.00 -10.73
C PHE A 480 35.71 -2.87 -12.24
N MET A 481 35.72 -1.64 -12.78
CA MET A 481 35.51 -1.40 -14.21
C MET A 481 36.66 -2.01 -15.05
N ASP A 482 37.89 -1.84 -14.61
CA ASP A 482 39.06 -2.41 -15.29
C ASP A 482 39.03 -3.96 -15.31
N HIS A 483 38.58 -4.56 -14.18
CA HIS A 483 38.41 -6.00 -14.10
C HIS A 483 37.30 -6.49 -15.05
N PHE A 484 36.16 -5.79 -15.07
CA PHE A 484 35.05 -6.11 -15.94
C PHE A 484 35.44 -6.04 -17.42
N GLU A 485 36.11 -4.97 -17.82
CA GLU A 485 36.61 -4.76 -19.17
C GLU A 485 37.62 -5.85 -19.57
N LYS A 486 38.61 -6.12 -18.72
CA LYS A 486 39.64 -7.14 -18.96
C LYS A 486 39.07 -8.54 -19.05
N GLU A 487 38.06 -8.87 -18.19
CA GLU A 487 37.50 -10.20 -18.11
C GLU A 487 36.52 -10.47 -19.27
N TYR A 488 35.74 -9.47 -19.68
CA TYR A 488 34.64 -9.68 -20.64
C TYR A 488 34.82 -8.97 -21.98
N ASN A 489 35.82 -8.08 -22.14
CA ASN A 489 35.98 -7.22 -23.31
C ASN A 489 34.81 -6.27 -23.54
N LEU A 490 34.14 -5.86 -22.47
CA LEU A 490 32.98 -4.98 -22.48
C LEU A 490 33.31 -3.67 -21.75
N GLU A 491 32.80 -2.56 -22.27
CA GLU A 491 32.89 -1.25 -21.62
C GLU A 491 31.56 -0.96 -20.88
N ILE A 492 31.67 -0.62 -19.59
CA ILE A 492 30.49 -0.26 -18.79
C ILE A 492 30.04 1.14 -19.17
N SER A 493 28.84 1.26 -19.72
CA SER A 493 28.18 2.53 -20.00
C SER A 493 27.35 3.04 -18.81
N MET A 494 26.73 2.15 -18.04
CA MET A 494 26.03 2.49 -16.81
C MET A 494 26.12 1.36 -15.77
N LEU A 495 26.28 1.74 -14.50
CA LEU A 495 26.27 0.82 -13.36
C LEU A 495 25.32 1.38 -12.31
N SER A 496 24.38 0.57 -11.82
CA SER A 496 23.40 0.96 -10.81
C SER A 496 23.29 -0.02 -9.65
N TYR A 497 22.87 0.50 -8.50
CA TYR A 497 22.51 -0.25 -7.32
C TYR A 497 21.07 0.10 -6.95
N GLY A 498 20.15 -0.80 -7.21
CA GLY A 498 18.72 -0.53 -7.16
C GLY A 498 18.35 0.66 -8.05
N VAL A 499 17.68 1.66 -7.50
CA VAL A 499 17.29 2.88 -8.24
C VAL A 499 18.42 3.93 -8.35
N SER A 500 19.59 3.67 -7.76
CA SER A 500 20.68 4.66 -7.69
C SER A 500 21.75 4.39 -8.73
N ILE A 501 22.00 5.38 -9.59
CA ILE A 501 23.08 5.32 -10.58
C ILE A 501 24.44 5.58 -9.91
N ILE A 502 25.33 4.58 -9.91
CA ILE A 502 26.66 4.63 -9.34
C ILE A 502 27.63 5.23 -10.34
N TYR A 503 27.56 4.78 -11.58
CA TYR A 503 28.35 5.24 -12.69
C TYR A 503 27.49 5.43 -13.94
N SER A 504 27.77 6.47 -14.72
CA SER A 504 27.24 6.68 -16.06
C SER A 504 28.25 7.45 -16.88
N PHE A 505 28.42 7.08 -18.13
CA PHE A 505 29.34 7.76 -19.04
C PHE A 505 28.91 9.20 -19.40
N PHE A 506 27.62 9.54 -19.20
CA PHE A 506 27.11 10.92 -19.35
C PHE A 506 27.40 11.83 -18.15
N ALA A 507 27.89 11.26 -17.04
CA ALA A 507 28.12 12.04 -15.83
C ALA A 507 29.33 12.99 -15.97
N ASN A 508 29.37 14.02 -15.12
CA ASN A 508 30.47 14.99 -15.08
C ASN A 508 31.80 14.27 -14.84
N LYS A 509 32.75 14.45 -15.77
CA LYS A 509 34.07 13.78 -15.76
C LYS A 509 34.79 13.88 -14.41
N LYS A 510 34.76 15.06 -13.76
CA LYS A 510 35.41 15.25 -12.46
C LYS A 510 34.78 14.36 -11.38
N LYS A 511 33.43 14.28 -11.31
CA LYS A 511 32.75 13.39 -10.38
C LYS A 511 32.99 11.91 -10.67
N VAL A 512 33.12 11.55 -11.93
CA VAL A 512 33.44 10.17 -12.36
C VAL A 512 34.82 9.76 -11.86
N GLU A 513 35.83 10.58 -12.07
CA GLU A 513 37.20 10.30 -11.61
C GLU A 513 37.30 10.25 -10.07
N GLU A 514 36.60 11.14 -9.37
CA GLU A 514 36.50 11.09 -7.91
C GLU A 514 35.88 9.76 -7.44
N ARG A 515 34.80 9.32 -8.07
CA ARG A 515 34.11 8.05 -7.73
C ARG A 515 34.96 6.83 -8.07
N LYS A 516 35.67 6.83 -9.21
CA LYS A 516 36.54 5.72 -9.60
C LYS A 516 37.65 5.45 -8.57
N ALA A 517 38.11 6.46 -7.87
CA ALA A 517 39.12 6.33 -6.82
C ALA A 517 38.54 5.82 -5.48
N MET A 518 37.22 5.81 -5.30
CA MET A 518 36.54 5.36 -4.07
C MET A 518 36.27 3.85 -4.12
N ARG A 519 36.20 3.21 -2.94
CA ARG A 519 35.76 1.80 -2.82
C ARG A 519 34.29 1.67 -3.19
N MET A 520 33.92 0.51 -3.71
CA MET A 520 32.53 0.25 -4.15
C MET A 520 31.49 0.53 -3.05
N THR A 521 31.74 0.10 -1.82
CA THR A 521 30.85 0.39 -0.68
C THR A 521 30.73 1.88 -0.39
N ASP A 522 31.87 2.62 -0.47
CA ASP A 522 31.91 4.05 -0.16
C ASP A 522 31.16 4.86 -1.23
N VAL A 523 31.31 4.48 -2.50
CA VAL A 523 30.55 5.12 -3.60
C VAL A 523 29.06 4.93 -3.37
N ILE A 524 28.61 3.70 -3.10
CA ILE A 524 27.19 3.39 -2.89
C ILE A 524 26.66 4.14 -1.66
N THR A 525 27.36 4.09 -0.53
CA THR A 525 26.97 4.81 0.69
C THR A 525 26.90 6.33 0.46
N SER A 526 27.86 6.91 -0.31
CA SER A 526 27.86 8.33 -0.60
C SER A 526 26.62 8.79 -1.38
N ILE A 527 26.08 7.93 -2.24
CA ILE A 527 24.93 8.21 -3.12
C ILE A 527 23.61 7.89 -2.40
N THR A 528 23.52 6.71 -1.79
CA THR A 528 22.27 6.20 -1.19
C THR A 528 22.05 6.73 0.23
N LYS A 529 23.10 7.22 0.90
CA LYS A 529 23.12 7.60 2.32
C LYS A 529 22.76 6.45 3.27
N LYS A 530 22.87 5.21 2.79
CA LYS A 530 22.62 4.00 3.59
C LYS A 530 23.94 3.28 3.83
N GLU A 531 24.15 2.84 5.07
CA GLU A 531 25.27 1.99 5.43
C GLU A 531 24.92 0.52 5.17
N PHE A 532 25.92 -0.28 4.83
CA PHE A 532 25.76 -1.71 4.65
C PHE A 532 25.67 -2.42 6.01
N PRO A 533 24.69 -3.32 6.19
CA PRO A 533 24.65 -4.18 7.38
C PRO A 533 25.94 -5.00 7.53
N PRO A 534 26.43 -5.21 8.77
CA PRO A 534 27.69 -5.95 9.00
C PRO A 534 27.69 -7.39 8.46
N ASP A 535 26.51 -7.97 8.30
CA ASP A 535 26.32 -9.35 7.85
C ASP A 535 26.02 -9.48 6.36
N GLN A 536 25.96 -8.37 5.62
CA GLN A 536 25.75 -8.38 4.17
C GLN A 536 27.10 -8.67 3.48
N LEU A 537 27.13 -9.73 2.68
CA LEU A 537 28.32 -10.20 1.99
C LEU A 537 28.37 -9.72 0.53
N PHE A 538 27.20 -9.50 -0.07
CA PHE A 538 27.05 -9.23 -1.50
C PHE A 538 26.33 -7.92 -1.78
N ILE A 539 26.72 -7.31 -2.91
CA ILE A 539 26.02 -6.19 -3.53
C ILE A 539 25.50 -6.65 -4.87
N LEU A 540 24.22 -6.41 -5.16
CA LEU A 540 23.62 -6.68 -6.45
C LEU A 540 23.68 -5.42 -7.32
N LEU A 541 24.33 -5.54 -8.48
CA LEU A 541 24.54 -4.44 -9.41
C LEU A 541 23.88 -4.73 -10.75
N GLU A 542 23.21 -3.75 -11.32
CA GLU A 542 22.79 -3.75 -12.72
C GLU A 542 23.85 -3.06 -13.57
N VAL A 543 24.17 -3.67 -14.70
CA VAL A 543 25.16 -3.15 -15.62
C VAL A 543 24.56 -3.04 -17.03
N ILE A 544 24.82 -1.90 -17.66
CA ILE A 544 24.66 -1.73 -19.11
C ILE A 544 26.07 -1.57 -19.67
N ALA A 545 26.40 -2.40 -20.64
CA ALA A 545 27.73 -2.45 -21.21
C ALA A 545 27.67 -2.65 -22.73
N ASN A 546 28.69 -2.16 -23.41
CA ASN A 546 28.86 -2.28 -24.85
C ASN A 546 30.08 -3.15 -25.17
N ASP A 547 30.00 -3.94 -26.23
CA ASP A 547 31.13 -4.69 -26.75
C ASP A 547 32.16 -3.69 -27.34
N LYS A 548 33.43 -3.79 -26.92
CA LYS A 548 34.48 -2.84 -27.33
C LYS A 548 34.85 -2.92 -28.81
N ASP A 549 34.61 -4.05 -29.43
CA ASP A 549 34.98 -4.27 -30.83
C ASP A 549 33.86 -3.89 -31.80
N THR A 550 32.59 -4.06 -31.36
CA THR A 550 31.41 -3.81 -32.22
C THR A 550 30.60 -2.58 -31.83
N ASP A 551 30.83 -2.03 -30.61
CA ASP A 551 30.05 -0.92 -30.01
C ASP A 551 28.55 -1.24 -29.84
N GLU A 552 28.20 -2.52 -29.86
CA GLU A 552 26.84 -2.98 -29.67
C GLU A 552 26.52 -3.17 -28.18
N ASP A 553 25.28 -2.83 -27.78
CA ASP A 553 24.78 -3.09 -26.43
C ASP A 553 24.71 -4.59 -26.14
N VAL A 554 25.17 -4.99 -24.95
CA VAL A 554 25.15 -6.39 -24.51
C VAL A 554 24.23 -6.54 -23.30
N ASP A 555 23.18 -7.32 -23.47
CA ASP A 555 22.25 -7.69 -22.39
C ASP A 555 22.93 -8.68 -21.43
N LEU A 556 23.12 -8.26 -20.19
CA LEU A 556 23.81 -9.03 -19.16
C LEU A 556 22.89 -9.28 -17.96
N PRO A 557 23.07 -10.40 -17.23
CA PRO A 557 22.38 -10.60 -15.96
C PRO A 557 23.00 -9.67 -14.89
N TYR A 558 22.32 -9.63 -13.73
CA TYR A 558 22.85 -8.92 -12.57
C TYR A 558 24.26 -9.38 -12.21
N ILE A 559 25.08 -8.44 -11.72
CA ILE A 559 26.37 -8.74 -11.12
C ILE A 559 26.17 -8.93 -9.61
N ARG A 560 26.56 -10.10 -9.12
CA ARG A 560 26.63 -10.42 -7.71
C ARG A 560 28.05 -10.16 -7.22
N PHE A 561 28.25 -8.98 -6.66
CA PHE A 561 29.57 -8.52 -6.21
C PHE A 561 29.78 -8.83 -4.74
N ARG A 562 30.72 -9.71 -4.43
CA ARG A 562 31.12 -10.02 -3.06
C ARG A 562 32.24 -9.08 -2.62
N TYR A 563 31.96 -8.31 -1.56
CA TYR A 563 32.89 -7.30 -1.04
C TYR A 563 33.47 -7.67 0.35
N GLN A 564 32.92 -8.70 1.04
CA GLN A 564 33.41 -9.24 2.30
C GLN A 564 33.89 -10.69 2.15
#